data_3027a3f0f2568bc367001b5450189765
#
_entry.id   3027a3f0f2568bc367001b5450189765
#
_cell.length_a   1.000
_cell.length_b   1.000
_cell.length_c   1.000
_cell.angle_alpha   90.00
_cell.angle_beta   90.00
_cell.angle_gamma   90.00
#
_symmetry.space_group_name_H-M   'P 1'
#
loop_
_entity.id
_entity.type
_entity.pdbx_description
1 polymer ?
#
loop_
_entity_poly.entity_id
_entity_poly.type
_entity_poly.pdbx_seq_one_letter_code
_entity_poly.pdbx_strand_id
1 'polypeptide(L)'
;MHRYLRGGRIDVQEIAAELGLGRTTVYRWFGSREKLIGQVVARAGEPALRAARAQARGTGGQALLETFDGFNRFLADNRVLRTFVERERDAALRIITSGAGTVHPRMVEMISGLIVAEIEAGNYVAPVEPDTLGYAIVRLGEAFLFNDTAGMRGDVDRLRDVEAAILGVSTPERGREAPR
;
A
#
# COMPACT_ATOMS: atom_id res chain seq x y z
N MET A 1 -15.93 -2.06 12.79
CA MET A 1 -15.26 -3.01 11.86
C MET A 1 -16.15 -4.18 11.47
N HIS A 2 -16.72 -4.95 12.39
CA HIS A 2 -17.59 -6.12 12.07
C HIS A 2 -18.84 -5.79 11.23
N ARG A 3 -19.48 -4.64 11.43
CA ARG A 3 -20.64 -4.20 10.65
C ARG A 3 -20.29 -3.92 9.19
N TYR A 4 -19.15 -3.31 8.93
CA TYR A 4 -18.69 -3.02 7.58
C TYR A 4 -18.49 -4.29 6.76
N LEU A 5 -17.88 -5.32 7.35
CA LEU A 5 -17.72 -6.63 6.72
C LEU A 5 -19.05 -7.35 6.45
N ARG A 6 -20.14 -6.99 7.15
CA ARG A 6 -21.49 -7.54 6.98
C ARG A 6 -22.39 -6.75 6.02
N GLY A 7 -21.88 -5.71 5.35
CA GLY A 7 -22.64 -5.01 4.32
C GLY A 7 -22.97 -3.54 4.59
N GLY A 8 -22.63 -2.99 5.75
CA GLY A 8 -22.79 -1.57 6.06
C GLY A 8 -21.75 -0.71 5.33
N ARG A 9 -22.10 0.56 5.03
CA ARG A 9 -21.10 1.57 4.66
C ARG A 9 -20.34 2.03 5.90
N ILE A 10 -19.13 2.56 5.72
CA ILE A 10 -18.43 3.26 6.81
C ILE A 10 -19.21 4.54 7.10
N ASP A 11 -19.97 4.53 8.20
CA ASP A 11 -20.73 5.70 8.64
C ASP A 11 -19.98 6.42 9.77
N VAL A 12 -19.60 7.66 9.48
CA VAL A 12 -18.90 8.52 10.44
C VAL A 12 -19.79 8.86 11.63
N GLN A 13 -21.13 8.88 11.47
CA GLN A 13 -22.06 9.13 12.56
C GLN A 13 -22.08 7.96 13.56
N GLU A 14 -22.13 6.73 13.06
CA GLU A 14 -22.08 5.53 13.90
C GLU A 14 -20.75 5.46 14.65
N ILE A 15 -19.62 5.74 13.97
CA ILE A 15 -18.29 5.76 14.61
C ILE A 15 -18.23 6.84 15.68
N ALA A 16 -18.73 8.05 15.40
CA ALA A 16 -18.77 9.14 16.37
C ALA A 16 -19.61 8.77 17.61
N ALA A 17 -20.78 8.18 17.39
CA ALA A 17 -21.67 7.73 18.48
C ALA A 17 -21.03 6.63 19.34
N GLU A 18 -20.38 5.63 18.73
CA GLU A 18 -19.64 4.58 19.45
C GLU A 18 -18.49 5.14 20.32
N LEU A 19 -17.89 6.26 19.89
CA LEU A 19 -16.82 6.95 20.63
C LEU A 19 -17.35 8.00 21.63
N GLY A 20 -18.67 8.17 21.76
CA GLY A 20 -19.27 9.22 22.59
C GLY A 20 -19.02 10.64 22.06
N LEU A 21 -18.72 10.79 20.75
CA LEU A 21 -18.40 12.06 20.11
C LEU A 21 -19.56 12.57 19.26
N GLY A 22 -19.72 13.89 19.19
CA GLY A 22 -20.61 14.53 18.24
C GLY A 22 -20.02 14.46 16.81
N ARG A 23 -20.89 14.27 15.80
CA ARG A 23 -20.51 14.31 14.38
C ARG A 23 -19.68 15.55 14.04
N THR A 24 -20.08 16.72 14.52
CA THR A 24 -19.40 18.01 14.31
C THR A 24 -17.96 17.96 14.83
N THR A 25 -17.72 17.30 15.96
CA THR A 25 -16.37 17.14 16.54
C THR A 25 -15.47 16.32 15.62
N VAL A 26 -15.98 15.21 15.09
CA VAL A 26 -15.24 14.36 14.15
C VAL A 26 -14.90 15.12 12.87
N TYR A 27 -15.87 15.81 12.28
CA TYR A 27 -15.62 16.62 11.08
C TYR A 27 -14.69 17.81 11.32
N ARG A 28 -14.72 18.41 12.51
CA ARG A 28 -13.76 19.46 12.87
C ARG A 28 -12.33 18.94 12.97
N TRP A 29 -12.13 17.69 13.42
CA TRP A 29 -10.81 17.10 13.53
C TRP A 29 -10.26 16.59 12.19
N PHE A 30 -11.10 15.96 11.41
CA PHE A 30 -10.67 15.26 10.18
C PHE A 30 -11.04 15.98 8.89
N GLY A 31 -11.92 16.97 8.94
CA GLY A 31 -12.38 17.75 7.81
C GLY A 31 -13.41 17.02 6.95
N SER A 32 -13.14 15.82 6.47
CA SER A 32 -14.07 15.04 5.65
C SER A 32 -14.05 13.54 5.99
N ARG A 33 -15.06 12.81 5.48
CA ARG A 33 -15.12 11.35 5.59
C ARG A 33 -13.92 10.70 4.91
N GLU A 34 -13.54 11.18 3.72
CA GLU A 34 -12.40 10.67 2.96
C GLU A 34 -11.10 10.85 3.74
N LYS A 35 -10.89 12.03 4.33
CA LYS A 35 -9.69 12.29 5.15
C LYS A 35 -9.63 11.40 6.37
N LEU A 36 -10.75 11.18 7.06
CA LEU A 36 -10.82 10.25 8.20
C LEU A 36 -10.45 8.82 7.76
N ILE A 37 -11.07 8.32 6.70
CA ILE A 37 -10.79 6.97 6.18
C ILE A 37 -9.34 6.88 5.72
N GLY A 38 -8.83 7.89 5.01
CA GLY A 38 -7.44 7.95 4.58
C GLY A 38 -6.45 7.85 5.73
N GLN A 39 -6.69 8.56 6.83
CA GLN A 39 -5.85 8.45 8.04
C GLN A 39 -5.92 7.06 8.67
N VAL A 40 -7.09 6.44 8.72
CA VAL A 40 -7.24 5.08 9.24
C VAL A 40 -6.48 4.08 8.37
N VAL A 41 -6.61 4.17 7.03
CA VAL A 41 -5.92 3.30 6.08
C VAL A 41 -4.40 3.47 6.18
N ALA A 42 -3.90 4.71 6.17
CA ALA A 42 -2.47 4.99 6.30
C ALA A 42 -1.90 4.43 7.62
N ARG A 43 -2.58 4.71 8.75
CA ARG A 43 -2.17 4.19 10.06
C ARG A 43 -2.20 2.66 10.16
N ALA A 44 -3.12 2.00 9.48
CA ALA A 44 -3.18 0.54 9.44
C ALA A 44 -2.06 -0.07 8.56
N GLY A 45 -1.63 0.63 7.53
CA GLY A 45 -0.54 0.21 6.64
C GLY A 45 0.84 0.28 7.30
N GLU A 46 1.10 1.27 8.15
CA GLU A 46 2.41 1.48 8.78
C GLU A 46 2.95 0.25 9.55
N PRO A 47 2.21 -0.36 10.49
CA PRO A 47 2.71 -1.55 11.20
C PRO A 47 2.87 -2.74 10.27
N ALA A 48 2.04 -2.87 9.22
CA ALA A 48 2.16 -3.94 8.25
C ALA A 48 3.46 -3.83 7.43
N LEU A 49 3.80 -2.62 6.96
CA LEU A 49 5.07 -2.38 6.26
C LEU A 49 6.28 -2.62 7.17
N ARG A 50 6.22 -2.16 8.43
CA ARG A 50 7.27 -2.46 9.42
C ARG A 50 7.42 -3.95 9.69
N ALA A 51 6.32 -4.69 9.78
CA ALA A 51 6.35 -6.13 9.96
C ALA A 51 6.94 -6.85 8.74
N ALA A 52 6.59 -6.43 7.53
CA ALA A 52 7.19 -6.94 6.29
C ALA A 52 8.71 -6.68 6.27
N ARG A 53 9.17 -5.47 6.66
CA ARG A 53 10.60 -5.17 6.75
C ARG A 53 11.32 -6.03 7.78
N ALA A 54 10.72 -6.27 8.93
CA ALA A 54 11.30 -7.12 9.97
C ALA A 54 11.41 -8.60 9.57
N GLN A 55 10.58 -9.06 8.63
CA GLN A 55 10.59 -10.42 8.10
C GLN A 55 11.51 -10.59 6.87
N ALA A 56 11.80 -9.51 6.16
CA ALA A 56 12.65 -9.50 4.99
C ALA A 56 14.09 -9.92 5.37
N ARG A 57 14.70 -10.74 4.50
CA ARG A 57 16.05 -11.28 4.71
C ARG A 57 17.06 -10.52 3.85
N GLY A 58 18.33 -10.58 4.29
CA GLY A 58 19.42 -9.94 3.57
C GLY A 58 19.45 -8.43 3.75
N THR A 59 20.07 -7.73 2.82
CA THR A 59 20.27 -6.28 2.79
C THR A 59 20.07 -5.73 1.38
N GLY A 60 20.01 -4.42 1.24
CA GLY A 60 19.98 -3.73 -0.03
C GLY A 60 18.71 -3.99 -0.84
N GLY A 61 18.85 -4.02 -2.17
CA GLY A 61 17.73 -4.21 -3.09
C GLY A 61 16.93 -5.48 -2.84
N GLN A 62 17.58 -6.57 -2.44
CA GLN A 62 16.89 -7.82 -2.13
C GLN A 62 15.99 -7.70 -0.90
N ALA A 63 16.47 -7.07 0.17
CA ALA A 63 15.67 -6.84 1.37
C ALA A 63 14.49 -5.86 1.10
N LEU A 64 14.73 -4.86 0.26
CA LEU A 64 13.67 -3.95 -0.19
C LEU A 64 12.59 -4.73 -0.98
N LEU A 65 13.01 -5.56 -1.94
CA LEU A 65 12.08 -6.39 -2.73
C LEU A 65 11.26 -7.34 -1.84
N GLU A 66 11.88 -8.02 -0.89
CA GLU A 66 11.16 -8.91 0.04
C GLU A 66 10.19 -8.13 0.95
N THR A 67 10.59 -6.93 1.36
CA THR A 67 9.73 -6.03 2.14
C THR A 67 8.48 -5.63 1.35
N PHE A 68 8.66 -5.21 0.11
CA PHE A 68 7.55 -4.74 -0.73
C PHE A 68 6.64 -5.91 -1.14
N ASP A 69 7.21 -7.06 -1.50
CA ASP A 69 6.43 -8.27 -1.79
C ASP A 69 5.59 -8.71 -0.58
N GLY A 70 6.18 -8.77 0.61
CA GLY A 70 5.47 -9.11 1.84
C GLY A 70 4.34 -8.13 2.16
N PHE A 71 4.59 -6.84 1.98
CA PHE A 71 3.58 -5.80 2.17
C PHE A 71 2.46 -5.86 1.13
N ASN A 72 2.80 -6.05 -0.15
CA ASN A 72 1.81 -6.16 -1.24
C ASN A 72 0.91 -7.39 -1.05
N ARG A 73 1.46 -8.54 -0.62
CA ARG A 73 0.67 -9.74 -0.27
C ARG A 73 -0.26 -9.46 0.90
N PHE A 74 0.22 -8.80 1.95
CA PHE A 74 -0.63 -8.40 3.07
C PHE A 74 -1.80 -7.52 2.60
N LEU A 75 -1.57 -6.55 1.71
CA LEU A 75 -2.62 -5.70 1.16
C LEU A 75 -3.61 -6.49 0.28
N ALA A 76 -3.11 -7.38 -0.58
CA ALA A 76 -3.92 -8.22 -1.46
C ALA A 76 -4.84 -9.17 -0.67
N ASP A 77 -4.34 -9.72 0.44
CA ASP A 77 -5.07 -10.65 1.31
C ASP A 77 -5.99 -9.94 2.32
N ASN A 78 -5.83 -8.61 2.48
CA ASN A 78 -6.60 -7.85 3.46
C ASN A 78 -8.08 -7.76 3.07
N ARG A 79 -8.90 -8.58 3.72
CA ARG A 79 -10.33 -8.69 3.44
C ARG A 79 -11.08 -7.36 3.60
N VAL A 80 -10.68 -6.53 4.58
CA VAL A 80 -11.35 -5.24 4.84
C VAL A 80 -11.06 -4.27 3.72
N LEU A 81 -9.78 -4.16 3.32
CA LEU A 81 -9.36 -3.29 2.23
C LEU A 81 -9.99 -3.72 0.91
N ARG A 82 -9.98 -5.01 0.61
CA ARG A 82 -10.63 -5.58 -0.58
C ARG A 82 -12.12 -5.27 -0.61
N THR A 83 -12.84 -5.51 0.50
CA THR A 83 -14.27 -5.17 0.60
C THR A 83 -14.52 -3.68 0.40
N PHE A 84 -13.63 -2.81 0.88
CA PHE A 84 -13.73 -1.37 0.67
C PHE A 84 -13.58 -0.99 -0.80
N VAL A 85 -12.57 -1.53 -1.48
CA VAL A 85 -12.35 -1.30 -2.91
C VAL A 85 -13.49 -1.86 -3.76
N GLU A 86 -14.05 -3.01 -3.41
CA GLU A 86 -15.16 -3.62 -4.15
C GLU A 86 -16.47 -2.84 -4.01
N ARG A 87 -16.77 -2.34 -2.81
CA ARG A 87 -18.07 -1.69 -2.52
C ARG A 87 -18.10 -0.21 -2.77
N GLU A 88 -16.99 0.47 -2.57
CA GLU A 88 -16.89 1.92 -2.67
C GLU A 88 -15.75 2.32 -3.61
N ARG A 89 -15.68 1.68 -4.79
CA ARG A 89 -14.55 1.75 -5.72
C ARG A 89 -14.01 3.16 -5.95
N ASP A 90 -14.88 4.09 -6.38
CA ASP A 90 -14.44 5.45 -6.73
C ASP A 90 -13.91 6.21 -5.50
N ALA A 91 -14.57 6.03 -4.35
CA ALA A 91 -14.13 6.64 -3.10
C ALA A 91 -12.82 6.01 -2.61
N ALA A 92 -12.72 4.68 -2.67
CA ALA A 92 -11.52 3.94 -2.29
C ALA A 92 -10.32 4.34 -3.13
N LEU A 93 -10.46 4.37 -4.46
CA LEU A 93 -9.39 4.80 -5.36
C LEU A 93 -8.95 6.23 -5.06
N ARG A 94 -9.89 7.19 -4.93
CA ARG A 94 -9.53 8.58 -4.57
C ARG A 94 -8.79 8.65 -3.24
N ILE A 95 -9.22 7.91 -2.23
CA ILE A 95 -8.61 7.93 -0.90
C ILE A 95 -7.20 7.33 -0.93
N ILE A 96 -7.02 6.22 -1.64
CA ILE A 96 -5.76 5.46 -1.65
C ILE A 96 -4.73 6.13 -2.56
N THR A 97 -5.13 6.52 -3.78
CA THR A 97 -4.17 6.90 -4.84
C THR A 97 -3.99 8.40 -5.04
N SER A 98 -4.76 9.25 -4.34
CA SER A 98 -4.66 10.70 -4.50
C SER A 98 -3.38 11.26 -3.90
N GLY A 99 -2.59 11.96 -4.72
CA GLY A 99 -1.41 12.70 -4.26
C GLY A 99 -1.73 13.83 -3.29
N ALA A 100 -2.96 14.39 -3.32
CA ALA A 100 -3.44 15.37 -2.36
C ALA A 100 -4.11 14.73 -1.12
N GLY A 101 -4.17 13.38 -1.07
CA GLY A 101 -4.73 12.60 0.01
C GLY A 101 -3.74 12.38 1.16
N THR A 102 -4.09 11.44 2.03
CA THR A 102 -3.24 11.06 3.17
C THR A 102 -2.47 9.76 2.90
N VAL A 103 -3.07 8.81 2.18
CA VAL A 103 -2.52 7.45 2.04
C VAL A 103 -1.31 7.45 1.12
N HIS A 104 -1.47 7.91 -0.11
CA HIS A 104 -0.41 7.91 -1.12
C HIS A 104 0.86 8.65 -0.66
N PRO A 105 0.80 9.93 -0.22
CA PRO A 105 2.01 10.63 0.21
C PRO A 105 2.70 9.96 1.40
N ARG A 106 1.91 9.42 2.35
CA ARG A 106 2.47 8.72 3.50
C ARG A 106 3.17 7.42 3.10
N MET A 107 2.62 6.67 2.15
CA MET A 107 3.27 5.46 1.63
C MET A 107 4.56 5.80 0.89
N VAL A 108 4.55 6.84 0.05
CA VAL A 108 5.78 7.31 -0.63
C VAL A 108 6.85 7.66 0.40
N GLU A 109 6.53 8.46 1.41
CA GLU A 109 7.47 8.83 2.49
C GLU A 109 8.09 7.60 3.16
N MET A 110 7.26 6.61 3.51
CA MET A 110 7.72 5.40 4.19
C MET A 110 8.59 4.51 3.29
N ILE A 111 8.21 4.33 2.04
CA ILE A 111 8.96 3.52 1.06
C ILE A 111 10.29 4.22 0.73
N SER A 112 10.28 5.53 0.46
CA SER A 112 11.51 6.31 0.24
C SER A 112 12.44 6.24 1.46
N GLY A 113 11.90 6.31 2.67
CA GLY A 113 12.68 6.18 3.90
C GLY A 113 13.38 4.82 4.05
N LEU A 114 12.73 3.72 3.63
CA LEU A 114 13.36 2.41 3.60
C LEU A 114 14.50 2.33 2.58
N ILE A 115 14.31 2.92 1.41
CA ILE A 115 15.33 3.00 0.35
C ILE A 115 16.54 3.81 0.84
N VAL A 116 16.29 4.99 1.42
CA VAL A 116 17.35 5.84 1.99
C VAL A 116 18.13 5.09 3.07
N ALA A 117 17.46 4.38 3.97
CA ALA A 117 18.11 3.62 5.03
C ALA A 117 19.09 2.55 4.49
N GLU A 118 18.72 1.84 3.41
CA GLU A 118 19.60 0.86 2.77
C GLU A 118 20.79 1.53 2.04
N ILE A 119 20.58 2.73 1.47
CA ILE A 119 21.66 3.52 0.85
C ILE A 119 22.64 4.02 1.92
N GLU A 120 22.15 4.61 3.01
CA GLU A 120 22.97 5.12 4.11
C GLU A 120 23.77 4.01 4.81
N ALA A 121 23.19 2.81 4.88
CA ALA A 121 23.90 1.63 5.38
C ALA A 121 24.95 1.07 4.40
N GLY A 122 25.09 1.65 3.20
CA GLY A 122 26.02 1.19 2.17
C GLY A 122 25.61 -0.12 1.48
N ASN A 123 24.38 -0.57 1.67
CA ASN A 123 23.88 -1.84 1.17
C ASN A 123 23.23 -1.73 -0.22
N TYR A 124 22.89 -0.53 -0.66
CA TYR A 124 22.14 -0.32 -1.89
C TYR A 124 22.58 0.94 -2.63
N VAL A 125 22.63 0.84 -3.96
CA VAL A 125 22.81 1.97 -4.86
C VAL A 125 21.52 2.06 -5.70
N ALA A 126 20.74 3.10 -5.47
CA ALA A 126 19.48 3.29 -6.19
C ALA A 126 19.75 3.72 -7.64
N PRO A 127 19.00 3.20 -8.62
CA PRO A 127 19.16 3.55 -10.04
C PRO A 127 18.67 4.98 -10.36
N VAL A 128 17.85 5.56 -9.49
CA VAL A 128 17.31 6.93 -9.58
C VAL A 128 17.21 7.51 -8.17
N GLU A 129 16.89 8.79 -8.06
CA GLU A 129 16.65 9.45 -6.76
C GLU A 129 15.66 8.65 -5.88
N PRO A 130 15.93 8.48 -4.57
CA PRO A 130 15.13 7.65 -3.66
C PRO A 130 13.63 8.00 -3.64
N ASP A 131 13.30 9.29 -3.68
CA ASP A 131 11.91 9.74 -3.69
C ASP A 131 11.20 9.39 -4.99
N THR A 132 11.90 9.47 -6.13
CA THR A 132 11.39 9.05 -7.43
C THR A 132 11.16 7.54 -7.46
N LEU A 133 12.09 6.77 -6.91
CA LEU A 133 11.97 5.31 -6.81
C LEU A 133 10.82 4.91 -5.89
N GLY A 134 10.71 5.53 -4.71
CA GLY A 134 9.63 5.30 -3.76
C GLY A 134 8.26 5.62 -4.36
N TYR A 135 8.15 6.75 -5.06
CA TYR A 135 6.94 7.11 -5.79
C TYR A 135 6.56 6.05 -6.85
N ALA A 136 7.53 5.59 -7.64
CA ALA A 136 7.29 4.58 -8.68
C ALA A 136 6.82 3.25 -8.08
N ILE A 137 7.45 2.76 -7.01
CA ILE A 137 7.06 1.55 -6.30
C ILE A 137 5.63 1.65 -5.77
N VAL A 138 5.27 2.77 -5.11
CA VAL A 138 3.90 2.98 -4.61
C VAL A 138 2.89 2.98 -5.74
N ARG A 139 3.16 3.67 -6.86
CA ARG A 139 2.26 3.69 -8.03
C ARG A 139 2.08 2.32 -8.67
N LEU A 140 3.12 1.52 -8.72
CA LEU A 140 3.01 0.14 -9.19
C LEU A 140 2.12 -0.70 -8.29
N GLY A 141 2.34 -0.66 -6.97
CA GLY A 141 1.48 -1.31 -5.99
C GLY A 141 0.01 -0.91 -6.15
N GLU A 142 -0.26 0.40 -6.26
CA GLU A 142 -1.60 0.93 -6.48
C GLU A 142 -2.23 0.41 -7.79
N ALA A 143 -1.46 0.37 -8.88
CA ALA A 143 -1.94 -0.10 -10.18
C ALA A 143 -2.29 -1.59 -10.16
N PHE A 144 -1.43 -2.42 -9.60
CA PHE A 144 -1.62 -3.87 -9.57
C PHE A 144 -2.67 -4.31 -8.54
N LEU A 145 -2.74 -3.66 -7.37
CA LEU A 145 -3.61 -4.09 -6.29
C LEU A 145 -5.04 -3.52 -6.40
N PHE A 146 -5.19 -2.30 -6.90
CA PHE A 146 -6.45 -1.58 -6.80
C PHE A 146 -7.05 -1.20 -8.16
N ASN A 147 -6.26 -1.16 -9.23
CA ASN A 147 -6.75 -0.78 -10.55
C ASN A 147 -7.02 -2.03 -11.39
N ASP A 148 -8.23 -2.09 -12.00
CA ASP A 148 -8.70 -3.24 -12.77
C ASP A 148 -8.43 -3.03 -14.27
N THR A 149 -7.17 -2.80 -14.62
CA THR A 149 -6.78 -2.66 -16.01
C THR A 149 -6.15 -3.96 -16.51
N ALA A 150 -6.71 -4.51 -17.56
CA ALA A 150 -6.15 -5.63 -18.34
C ALA A 150 -5.94 -6.95 -17.58
N GLY A 151 -6.77 -7.29 -16.59
CA GLY A 151 -6.71 -8.59 -15.91
C GLY A 151 -5.49 -8.80 -15.01
N MET A 152 -4.78 -7.73 -14.65
CA MET A 152 -3.60 -7.77 -13.78
C MET A 152 -3.91 -7.50 -12.31
N ARG A 153 -5.17 -7.26 -11.96
CA ARG A 153 -5.56 -6.97 -10.58
C ARG A 153 -5.22 -8.12 -9.65
N GLY A 154 -4.47 -7.81 -8.58
CA GLY A 154 -4.10 -8.78 -7.56
C GLY A 154 -2.98 -9.74 -7.95
N ASP A 155 -2.36 -9.57 -9.13
CA ASP A 155 -1.21 -10.37 -9.54
C ASP A 155 0.07 -9.86 -8.85
N VAL A 156 0.21 -10.26 -7.59
CA VAL A 156 1.35 -9.84 -6.74
C VAL A 156 2.67 -10.42 -7.26
N ASP A 157 2.62 -11.57 -7.92
CA ASP A 157 3.83 -12.18 -8.47
C ASP A 157 4.39 -11.37 -9.65
N ARG A 158 3.53 -10.88 -10.53
CA ARG A 158 3.95 -9.96 -11.60
C ARG A 158 4.41 -8.61 -11.07
N LEU A 159 3.71 -8.08 -10.05
CA LEU A 159 4.15 -6.86 -9.38
C LEU A 159 5.56 -7.02 -8.84
N ARG A 160 5.84 -8.12 -8.14
CA ARG A 160 7.17 -8.44 -7.60
C ARG A 160 8.24 -8.50 -8.71
N ASP A 161 7.93 -9.09 -9.87
CA ASP A 161 8.88 -9.18 -10.98
C ASP A 161 9.22 -7.78 -11.53
N VAL A 162 8.23 -6.88 -11.64
CA VAL A 162 8.45 -5.49 -12.07
C VAL A 162 9.23 -4.70 -11.02
N GLU A 163 8.89 -4.84 -9.74
CA GLU A 163 9.62 -4.21 -8.63
C GLU A 163 11.08 -4.67 -8.60
N ALA A 164 11.35 -5.97 -8.81
CA ALA A 164 12.71 -6.50 -8.89
C ALA A 164 13.51 -5.83 -10.01
N ALA A 165 12.93 -5.70 -11.20
CA ALA A 165 13.59 -5.04 -12.34
C ALA A 165 13.90 -3.57 -12.04
N ILE A 166 12.98 -2.83 -11.41
CA ILE A 166 13.17 -1.42 -11.06
C ILE A 166 14.21 -1.25 -9.93
N LEU A 167 14.24 -2.19 -8.97
CA LEU A 167 15.24 -2.19 -7.90
C LEU A 167 16.62 -2.68 -8.36
N GLY A 168 16.77 -3.16 -9.60
CA GLY A 168 18.01 -3.74 -10.11
C GLY A 168 18.36 -5.08 -9.45
N VAL A 169 17.35 -5.83 -8.98
CA VAL A 169 17.51 -7.13 -8.34
C VAL A 169 17.28 -8.24 -9.35
N SER A 170 18.25 -9.13 -9.46
CA SER A 170 18.08 -10.34 -10.29
C SER A 170 17.12 -11.31 -9.60
N THR A 171 15.97 -11.55 -10.18
CA THR A 171 15.11 -12.67 -9.78
C THR A 171 15.62 -13.95 -10.46
N PRO A 172 15.71 -15.09 -9.74
CA PRO A 172 16.00 -16.35 -10.41
C PRO A 172 14.90 -16.61 -11.46
N GLU A 173 15.30 -16.94 -12.68
CA GLU A 173 14.35 -17.26 -13.76
C GLU A 173 13.38 -18.32 -13.26
N ARG A 174 12.14 -17.95 -13.07
CA ARG A 174 11.05 -18.92 -12.99
C ARG A 174 10.99 -19.54 -14.37
N GLY A 175 11.27 -20.85 -14.47
CA GLY A 175 11.30 -21.57 -15.73
C GLY A 175 10.12 -21.12 -16.60
N ARG A 176 10.44 -20.46 -17.71
CA ARG A 176 9.47 -20.20 -18.76
C ARG A 176 9.07 -21.58 -19.29
N GLU A 177 7.95 -22.12 -18.81
CA GLU A 177 7.27 -23.17 -19.59
C GLU A 177 6.98 -22.57 -20.96
N ALA A 178 7.66 -23.11 -21.97
CA ALA A 178 7.41 -22.75 -23.35
C ALA A 178 5.94 -23.06 -23.68
N PRO A 179 5.22 -22.18 -24.36
CA PRO A 179 3.86 -22.46 -24.78
C PRO A 179 3.88 -23.68 -25.73
N ARG A 180 3.09 -24.70 -25.38
CA ARG A 180 2.80 -25.84 -26.26
C ARG A 180 1.87 -25.42 -27.39
#